data_bb74fbc949c4aa2355b141e9bdf5b817
#
_entry.id   bb74fbc949c4aa2355b141e9bdf5b817
#
_cell.length_a   1.000
_cell.length_b   1.000
_cell.length_c   1.000
_cell.angle_alpha   90.00
_cell.angle_beta   90.00
_cell.angle_gamma   90.00
#
_symmetry.space_group_name_H-M   'P 1'
#
loop_
_entity.id
_entity.type
_entity.pdbx_description
1 polymer ?
#
loop_
_entity_poly.entity_id
_entity_poly.type
_entity_poly.pdbx_seq_one_letter_code
_entity_poly.pdbx_strand_id
1 'polypeptide(L)'
;FLSFVSSLGYTLKGNIKNIKPTTIQKILNELKDKKEYKILSNLLLRCMQKAVYKPENIGHYGLASPCYTHFTSPIRRYPDTTVHRLLRTYLFNHDMKPSTLHKWQEKLIYIADWSSARERSADDCEREVEDMKMAEYMESHIGEEYEGMISSVMSFGLFVELPNMVEGLVPIREMDDYFVYDEEQMTLTGEKSKIRYKLGDKVLIKVIRASKETRNIDFEIIKKL
;
A
#
# COMPACT_ATOMS: atom_id res chain seq x y z
N PHE A 1 10.79 -0.99 -7.38
CA PHE A 1 9.95 -0.23 -8.32
C PHE A 1 10.70 0.10 -9.61
N LEU A 2 11.84 0.81 -9.54
CA LEU A 2 12.56 1.28 -10.73
C LEU A 2 13.07 0.13 -11.61
N SER A 3 13.60 -0.94 -11.03
CA SER A 3 14.01 -2.15 -11.75
C SER A 3 12.84 -2.79 -12.49
N PHE A 4 11.69 -2.89 -11.83
CA PHE A 4 10.47 -3.41 -12.44
C PHE A 4 9.95 -2.52 -13.59
N VAL A 5 9.93 -1.20 -13.40
CA VAL A 5 9.56 -0.25 -14.46
C VAL A 5 10.51 -0.35 -15.66
N SER A 6 11.82 -0.54 -15.41
CA SER A 6 12.82 -0.76 -16.46
C SER A 6 12.61 -2.09 -17.19
N SER A 7 12.20 -3.17 -16.49
CA SER A 7 11.91 -4.47 -17.12
C SER A 7 10.70 -4.41 -18.05
N LEU A 8 9.79 -3.45 -17.83
CA LEU A 8 8.66 -3.16 -18.73
C LEU A 8 9.04 -2.25 -19.91
N GLY A 9 10.34 -1.91 -20.07
CA GLY A 9 10.83 -1.10 -21.17
C GLY A 9 10.72 0.41 -20.99
N TYR A 10 10.38 0.89 -19.77
CA TYR A 10 10.31 2.32 -19.49
C TYR A 10 11.64 2.82 -18.92
N THR A 11 12.28 3.74 -19.61
CA THR A 11 13.54 4.35 -19.17
C THR A 11 13.26 5.57 -18.31
N LEU A 12 13.58 5.50 -17.03
CA LEU A 12 13.45 6.62 -16.11
C LEU A 12 14.70 7.49 -16.17
N LYS A 13 14.56 8.73 -16.64
CA LYS A 13 15.63 9.74 -16.61
C LYS A 13 15.66 10.43 -15.25
N GLY A 14 16.73 10.26 -14.49
CA GLY A 14 16.93 10.96 -13.22
C GLY A 14 17.89 10.27 -12.26
N ASN A 15 18.26 10.95 -11.18
CA ASN A 15 19.10 10.37 -10.14
C ASN A 15 18.24 9.44 -9.26
N ILE A 16 18.48 8.15 -9.35
CA ILE A 16 17.74 7.08 -8.66
C ILE A 16 17.81 7.23 -7.13
N LYS A 17 18.87 7.83 -6.60
CA LYS A 17 19.05 7.98 -5.15
C LYS A 17 18.23 9.12 -4.53
N ASN A 18 17.71 10.05 -5.33
CA ASN A 18 16.93 11.20 -4.85
C ASN A 18 15.84 11.59 -5.86
N ILE A 19 14.80 10.78 -5.94
CA ILE A 19 13.70 11.00 -6.87
C ILE A 19 12.77 12.08 -6.30
N LYS A 20 12.58 13.16 -7.07
CA LYS A 20 11.65 14.22 -6.69
C LYS A 20 10.19 13.78 -6.91
N PRO A 21 9.23 14.25 -6.07
CA PRO A 21 7.80 13.97 -6.25
C PRO A 21 7.28 14.29 -7.65
N THR A 22 7.76 15.40 -8.22
CA THR A 22 7.40 15.83 -9.59
C THR A 22 7.86 14.86 -10.67
N THR A 23 8.93 14.10 -10.45
CA THR A 23 9.39 13.06 -11.38
C THR A 23 8.43 11.89 -11.39
N ILE A 24 7.96 11.46 -10.21
CA ILE A 24 6.96 10.41 -10.07
C ILE A 24 5.64 10.80 -10.74
N GLN A 25 5.17 12.03 -10.51
CA GLN A 25 3.96 12.54 -11.15
C GLN A 25 4.06 12.53 -12.68
N LYS A 26 5.21 12.91 -13.24
CA LYS A 26 5.45 12.83 -14.69
C LYS A 26 5.36 11.40 -15.21
N ILE A 27 5.99 10.44 -14.52
CA ILE A 27 5.94 9.02 -14.87
C ILE A 27 4.51 8.51 -14.86
N LEU A 28 3.75 8.79 -13.80
CA LEU A 28 2.35 8.39 -13.70
C LEU A 28 1.49 9.01 -14.81
N ASN A 29 1.74 10.28 -15.15
CA ASN A 29 1.02 10.93 -16.24
C ASN A 29 1.34 10.32 -17.63
N GLU A 30 2.60 9.94 -17.89
CA GLU A 30 3.00 9.26 -19.11
C GLU A 30 2.41 7.85 -19.25
N LEU A 31 2.09 7.22 -18.11
CA LEU A 31 1.54 5.88 -18.05
C LEU A 31 0.00 5.86 -18.02
N LYS A 32 -0.66 6.98 -17.78
CA LYS A 32 -2.10 7.09 -17.46
C LYS A 32 -3.02 6.37 -18.46
N ASP A 33 -2.66 6.40 -19.74
CA ASP A 33 -3.46 5.80 -20.83
C ASP A 33 -2.99 4.38 -21.19
N LYS A 34 -2.05 3.80 -20.43
CA LYS A 34 -1.51 2.48 -20.68
C LYS A 34 -2.17 1.42 -19.80
N LYS A 35 -2.22 0.18 -20.30
CA LYS A 35 -2.84 -0.96 -19.60
C LYS A 35 -2.17 -1.23 -18.24
N GLU A 36 -0.87 -0.96 -18.15
CA GLU A 36 -0.03 -1.18 -16.97
C GLU A 36 -0.21 -0.11 -15.88
N TYR A 37 -0.96 0.96 -16.15
CA TYR A 37 -1.10 2.10 -15.22
C TYR A 37 -1.57 1.69 -13.82
N LYS A 38 -2.66 0.88 -13.74
CA LYS A 38 -3.21 0.41 -12.46
C LYS A 38 -2.17 -0.38 -11.66
N ILE A 39 -1.43 -1.25 -12.34
CA ILE A 39 -0.42 -2.10 -11.74
C ILE A 39 0.75 -1.26 -11.21
N LEU A 40 1.28 -0.36 -12.06
CA LEU A 40 2.43 0.47 -11.72
C LEU A 40 2.12 1.49 -10.63
N SER A 41 0.91 2.06 -10.63
CA SER A 41 0.49 2.98 -9.56
C SER A 41 0.35 2.27 -8.22
N ASN A 42 -0.23 1.07 -8.19
CA ASN A 42 -0.32 0.26 -6.95
C ASN A 42 1.07 -0.15 -6.45
N LEU A 43 1.95 -0.61 -7.33
CA LEU A 43 3.32 -0.96 -6.97
C LEU A 43 4.08 0.25 -6.42
N LEU A 44 3.91 1.43 -7.04
CA LEU A 44 4.52 2.66 -6.56
C LEU A 44 4.04 3.00 -5.14
N LEU A 45 2.73 2.93 -4.88
CA LEU A 45 2.16 3.19 -3.55
C LEU A 45 2.75 2.22 -2.50
N ARG A 46 2.87 0.94 -2.84
CA ARG A 46 3.50 -0.06 -1.94
C ARG A 46 4.99 0.22 -1.66
N CYS A 47 5.70 0.85 -2.58
CA CYS A 47 7.11 1.23 -2.41
C CYS A 47 7.31 2.55 -1.65
N MET A 48 6.26 3.34 -1.44
CA MET A 48 6.35 4.60 -0.70
C MET A 48 6.38 4.34 0.81
N GLN A 49 7.18 5.14 1.52
CA GLN A 49 7.14 5.14 2.97
C GLN A 49 5.78 5.68 3.46
N LYS A 50 5.25 5.07 4.53
CA LYS A 50 4.07 5.61 5.20
C LYS A 50 4.35 7.03 5.71
N ALA A 51 3.36 7.90 5.61
CA ALA A 51 3.42 9.24 6.17
C ALA A 51 3.59 9.18 7.69
N VAL A 52 4.28 10.16 8.25
CA VAL A 52 4.49 10.31 9.70
C VAL A 52 4.30 11.75 10.11
N TYR A 53 3.85 11.98 11.32
CA TYR A 53 3.88 13.30 11.93
C TYR A 53 5.29 13.61 12.44
N LYS A 54 5.75 14.82 12.19
CA LYS A 54 7.07 15.33 12.65
C LYS A 54 6.90 16.74 13.20
N PRO A 55 7.67 17.12 14.25
CA PRO A 55 7.68 18.51 14.70
C PRO A 55 8.33 19.44 13.67
N GLU A 56 9.29 18.93 12.90
CA GLU A 56 9.97 19.66 11.84
C GLU A 56 9.16 19.65 10.55
N ASN A 57 9.24 20.74 9.78
CA ASN A 57 8.65 20.78 8.46
C ASN A 57 9.51 20.00 7.44
N ILE A 58 9.13 18.77 7.15
CA ILE A 58 9.76 17.94 6.12
C ILE A 58 9.01 17.96 4.78
N GLY A 59 7.95 18.75 4.68
CA GLY A 59 7.02 18.75 3.55
C GLY A 59 6.19 17.47 3.46
N HIS A 60 5.53 17.29 2.35
CA HIS A 60 4.75 16.06 2.06
C HIS A 60 5.09 15.52 0.68
N TYR A 61 5.83 14.42 0.63
CA TYR A 61 6.35 13.85 -0.61
C TYR A 61 5.24 13.48 -1.60
N GLY A 62 4.23 12.74 -1.17
CA GLY A 62 3.14 12.28 -2.03
C GLY A 62 2.27 13.40 -2.61
N LEU A 63 2.14 14.53 -1.89
CA LEU A 63 1.43 15.72 -2.35
C LEU A 63 2.35 16.72 -3.08
N ALA A 64 3.66 16.46 -3.13
CA ALA A 64 4.67 17.40 -3.64
C ALA A 64 4.58 18.80 -2.99
N SER A 65 4.18 18.87 -1.72
CA SER A 65 4.00 20.12 -0.97
C SER A 65 5.24 20.43 -0.13
N PRO A 66 5.77 21.67 -0.15
CA PRO A 66 6.91 22.05 0.67
C PRO A 66 6.57 22.18 2.15
N CYS A 67 5.29 22.35 2.49
CA CYS A 67 4.79 22.35 3.86
C CYS A 67 3.37 21.79 3.88
N TYR A 68 3.10 20.96 4.85
CA TYR A 68 1.78 20.32 4.98
C TYR A 68 1.52 19.95 6.43
N THR A 69 0.31 20.14 6.87
CA THR A 69 -0.16 19.62 8.16
C THR A 69 -1.65 19.31 8.11
N HIS A 70 -2.07 18.35 8.89
CA HIS A 70 -3.47 18.12 9.16
C HIS A 70 -4.04 19.24 10.03
N PHE A 71 -5.25 19.69 9.70
CA PHE A 71 -5.88 20.84 10.39
C PHE A 71 -7.39 20.69 10.57
N THR A 72 -8.08 20.06 9.62
CA THR A 72 -9.54 20.18 9.45
C THR A 72 -10.36 19.16 10.24
N SER A 73 -9.74 18.20 10.92
CA SER A 73 -10.45 17.10 11.63
C SER A 73 -10.03 16.96 13.09
N PRO A 74 -10.13 18.03 13.94
CA PRO A 74 -9.64 18.00 15.33
C PRO A 74 -10.43 17.05 16.26
N ILE A 75 -11.63 16.59 15.84
CA ILE A 75 -12.46 15.66 16.62
C ILE A 75 -11.82 14.26 16.65
N ARG A 76 -11.27 13.82 15.52
CA ARG A 76 -10.73 12.47 15.36
C ARG A 76 -9.21 12.39 15.21
N ARG A 77 -8.53 13.49 15.00
CA ARG A 77 -7.06 13.55 14.86
C ARG A 77 -6.45 14.51 15.87
N TYR A 78 -5.65 13.96 16.77
CA TYR A 78 -4.98 14.75 17.81
C TYR A 78 -3.95 15.74 17.25
N PRO A 79 -3.22 15.48 16.16
CA PRO A 79 -2.37 16.49 15.52
C PRO A 79 -3.12 17.74 15.10
N ASP A 80 -4.34 17.63 14.55
CA ASP A 80 -5.18 18.78 14.20
C ASP A 80 -5.49 19.64 15.43
N THR A 81 -5.93 18.99 16.53
CA THR A 81 -6.16 19.66 17.81
C THR A 81 -4.89 20.36 18.32
N THR A 82 -3.73 19.74 18.12
CA THR A 82 -2.43 20.29 18.52
C THR A 82 -2.10 21.54 17.71
N VAL A 83 -2.32 21.53 16.39
CA VAL A 83 -2.12 22.70 15.52
C VAL A 83 -3.06 23.84 15.95
N HIS A 84 -4.33 23.57 16.27
CA HIS A 84 -5.27 24.57 16.79
C HIS A 84 -4.75 25.21 18.10
N ARG A 85 -4.18 24.41 18.99
CA ARG A 85 -3.59 24.92 20.25
C ARG A 85 -2.34 25.76 20.00
N LEU A 86 -1.49 25.37 19.05
CA LEU A 86 -0.31 26.16 18.64
C LEU A 86 -0.73 27.50 18.04
N LEU A 87 -1.71 27.50 17.13
CA LEU A 87 -2.26 28.74 16.57
C LEU A 87 -2.82 29.66 17.66
N ARG A 88 -3.57 29.10 18.63
CA ARG A 88 -4.08 29.88 19.76
C ARG A 88 -2.95 30.46 20.58
N THR A 89 -1.90 29.69 20.88
CA THR A 89 -0.76 30.14 21.67
C THR A 89 0.03 31.23 20.94
N TYR A 90 0.43 30.96 19.70
CA TYR A 90 1.39 31.81 19.00
C TYR A 90 0.73 32.94 18.23
N LEU A 91 -0.39 32.71 17.56
CA LEU A 91 -1.04 33.66 16.68
C LEU A 91 -2.05 34.54 17.45
N PHE A 92 -2.91 33.93 18.26
CA PHE A 92 -3.97 34.73 18.95
C PHE A 92 -3.49 35.33 20.26
N ASN A 93 -2.73 34.56 21.07
CA ASN A 93 -2.24 35.06 22.37
C ASN A 93 -0.87 35.72 22.29
N HIS A 94 -0.21 35.67 21.11
CA HIS A 94 1.13 36.25 20.88
C HIS A 94 2.18 35.77 21.91
N ASP A 95 2.01 34.56 22.48
CA ASP A 95 2.92 34.03 23.50
C ASP A 95 4.12 33.33 22.83
N MET A 96 5.14 34.10 22.55
CA MET A 96 6.41 33.71 21.95
C MET A 96 7.55 33.63 22.99
N LYS A 97 7.24 33.53 24.29
CA LYS A 97 8.25 33.43 25.34
C LYS A 97 9.14 32.18 25.15
N PRO A 98 10.45 32.29 25.42
CA PRO A 98 11.36 31.16 25.29
C PRO A 98 10.90 29.89 26.05
N SER A 99 10.34 30.07 27.25
CA SER A 99 9.78 28.97 28.04
C SER A 99 8.60 28.28 27.38
N THR A 100 7.72 29.04 26.71
CA THR A 100 6.57 28.50 25.98
C THR A 100 7.03 27.75 24.72
N LEU A 101 7.99 28.32 23.99
CA LEU A 101 8.58 27.66 22.81
C LEU A 101 9.25 26.34 23.18
N HIS A 102 10.10 26.34 24.22
CA HIS A 102 10.77 25.13 24.68
C HIS A 102 9.79 24.03 25.12
N LYS A 103 8.77 24.41 25.90
CA LYS A 103 7.72 23.50 26.34
C LYS A 103 6.99 22.82 25.15
N TRP A 104 6.69 23.59 24.09
CA TRP A 104 6.04 23.02 22.91
C TRP A 104 6.98 22.18 22.08
N GLN A 105 8.25 22.54 21.94
CA GLN A 105 9.25 21.72 21.25
C GLN A 105 9.35 20.32 21.86
N GLU A 106 9.47 20.21 23.17
CA GLU A 106 9.51 18.91 23.85
C GLU A 106 8.22 18.10 23.66
N LYS A 107 7.06 18.78 23.83
CA LYS A 107 5.76 18.12 23.68
C LYS A 107 5.50 17.62 22.26
N LEU A 108 5.89 18.38 21.25
CA LEU A 108 5.62 18.05 19.87
C LEU A 108 6.33 16.76 19.42
N ILE A 109 7.53 16.49 19.93
CA ILE A 109 8.23 15.24 19.65
C ILE A 109 7.36 14.04 20.09
N TYR A 110 6.95 14.05 21.35
CA TYR A 110 6.09 12.98 21.89
C TYR A 110 4.74 12.88 21.17
N ILE A 111 4.08 14.03 20.90
CA ILE A 111 2.79 14.05 20.20
C ILE A 111 2.92 13.48 18.79
N ALA A 112 3.97 13.84 18.06
CA ALA A 112 4.20 13.38 16.71
C ALA A 112 4.44 11.86 16.65
N ASP A 113 5.30 11.34 17.50
CA ASP A 113 5.62 9.91 17.58
C ASP A 113 4.40 9.08 17.99
N TRP A 114 3.71 9.53 19.06
CA TRP A 114 2.51 8.88 19.54
C TRP A 114 1.39 8.88 18.49
N SER A 115 1.13 10.01 17.85
CA SER A 115 0.09 10.13 16.81
C SER A 115 0.41 9.24 15.61
N SER A 116 1.66 9.21 15.17
CA SER A 116 2.09 8.33 14.06
C SER A 116 1.93 6.83 14.41
N ALA A 117 2.20 6.46 15.66
CA ALA A 117 2.01 5.09 16.12
C ALA A 117 0.52 4.71 16.20
N ARG A 118 -0.33 5.63 16.71
CA ARG A 118 -1.78 5.39 16.82
C ARG A 118 -2.47 5.33 15.45
N GLU A 119 -2.06 6.16 14.51
CA GLU A 119 -2.58 6.14 13.14
C GLU A 119 -2.27 4.79 12.47
N ARG A 120 -1.02 4.32 12.55
CA ARG A 120 -0.69 2.97 12.05
C ARG A 120 -1.51 1.86 12.69
N SER A 121 -1.70 1.93 14.02
CA SER A 121 -2.52 0.94 14.73
C SER A 121 -4.00 0.98 14.32
N ALA A 122 -4.52 2.17 13.97
CA ALA A 122 -5.88 2.31 13.46
C ALA A 122 -6.01 1.75 12.04
N ASP A 123 -5.07 2.07 11.15
CA ASP A 123 -5.02 1.52 9.78
C ASP A 123 -4.92 -0.02 9.79
N ASP A 124 -4.07 -0.56 10.68
CA ASP A 124 -3.91 -2.02 10.79
C ASP A 124 -5.21 -2.67 11.30
N CYS A 125 -5.89 -2.06 12.28
CA CYS A 125 -7.17 -2.53 12.78
C CYS A 125 -8.28 -2.47 11.70
N GLU A 126 -8.35 -1.38 10.94
CA GLU A 126 -9.31 -1.21 9.84
C GLU A 126 -9.11 -2.32 8.80
N ARG A 127 -7.86 -2.55 8.37
CA ARG A 127 -7.52 -3.62 7.43
C ARG A 127 -7.89 -5.01 7.96
N GLU A 128 -7.56 -5.31 9.21
CA GLU A 128 -7.91 -6.59 9.82
C GLU A 128 -9.43 -6.84 9.86
N VAL A 129 -10.22 -5.77 10.06
CA VAL A 129 -11.69 -5.87 10.01
C VAL A 129 -12.19 -6.07 8.57
N GLU A 130 -11.60 -5.39 7.59
CA GLU A 130 -11.91 -5.58 6.18
C GLU A 130 -11.59 -7.01 5.73
N ASP A 131 -10.38 -7.51 6.02
CA ASP A 131 -9.96 -8.88 5.72
C ASP A 131 -10.91 -9.91 6.36
N MET A 132 -11.30 -9.68 7.62
CA MET A 132 -12.27 -10.53 8.31
C MET A 132 -13.63 -10.53 7.61
N LYS A 133 -14.12 -9.37 7.16
CA LYS A 133 -15.42 -9.26 6.48
C LYS A 133 -15.39 -9.83 5.07
N MET A 134 -14.28 -9.67 4.36
CA MET A 134 -14.08 -10.32 3.06
C MET A 134 -14.05 -11.84 3.20
N ALA A 135 -13.34 -12.36 4.20
CA ALA A 135 -13.30 -13.80 4.48
C ALA A 135 -14.68 -14.35 4.90
N GLU A 136 -15.42 -13.65 5.78
CA GLU A 136 -16.79 -14.00 6.17
C GLU A 136 -17.72 -14.08 4.95
N TYR A 137 -17.62 -13.12 4.03
CA TYR A 137 -18.38 -13.14 2.78
C TYR A 137 -18.02 -14.35 1.91
N MET A 138 -16.73 -14.64 1.77
CA MET A 138 -16.24 -15.72 0.92
C MET A 138 -16.49 -17.14 1.49
N GLU A 139 -16.79 -17.29 2.79
CA GLU A 139 -17.18 -18.57 3.38
C GLU A 139 -18.39 -19.22 2.65
N SER A 140 -19.34 -18.40 2.22
CA SER A 140 -20.53 -18.88 1.48
C SER A 140 -20.28 -19.15 0.00
N HIS A 141 -19.09 -18.81 -0.52
CA HIS A 141 -18.71 -18.93 -1.93
C HIS A 141 -17.62 -20.00 -2.17
N ILE A 142 -17.35 -20.82 -1.16
CA ILE A 142 -16.38 -21.94 -1.30
C ILE A 142 -16.86 -22.89 -2.39
N GLY A 143 -15.95 -23.22 -3.32
CA GLY A 143 -16.22 -24.08 -4.48
C GLY A 143 -16.63 -23.33 -5.75
N GLU A 144 -16.91 -22.03 -5.67
CA GLU A 144 -17.24 -21.21 -6.83
C GLU A 144 -15.97 -20.76 -7.57
N GLU A 145 -16.14 -20.49 -8.87
CA GLU A 145 -15.07 -20.06 -9.77
C GLU A 145 -15.23 -18.60 -10.14
N TYR A 146 -14.10 -17.87 -10.18
CA TYR A 146 -14.06 -16.45 -10.51
C TYR A 146 -12.88 -16.10 -11.42
N GLU A 147 -13.10 -15.16 -12.32
CA GLU A 147 -12.00 -14.49 -13.01
C GLU A 147 -11.36 -13.48 -12.06
N GLY A 148 -10.05 -13.53 -11.94
CA GLY A 148 -9.28 -12.59 -11.14
C GLY A 148 -8.02 -12.12 -11.85
N MET A 149 -7.33 -11.18 -11.23
CA MET A 149 -6.07 -10.64 -11.72
C MET A 149 -4.99 -10.81 -10.65
N ILE A 150 -3.81 -11.26 -11.03
CA ILE A 150 -2.68 -11.40 -10.12
C ILE A 150 -2.27 -10.00 -9.64
N SER A 151 -2.46 -9.73 -8.35
CA SER A 151 -2.18 -8.48 -7.67
C SER A 151 -0.79 -8.46 -7.03
N SER A 152 -0.23 -9.65 -6.73
CA SER A 152 1.13 -9.78 -6.19
C SER A 152 1.70 -11.17 -6.46
N VAL A 153 3.02 -11.24 -6.63
CA VAL A 153 3.76 -12.50 -6.82
C VAL A 153 4.83 -12.59 -5.74
N MET A 154 4.79 -13.66 -4.95
CA MET A 154 5.69 -13.91 -3.83
C MET A 154 6.31 -15.30 -3.93
N SER A 155 7.38 -15.54 -3.19
CA SER A 155 8.05 -16.86 -3.17
C SER A 155 7.16 -18.00 -2.64
N PHE A 156 6.12 -17.68 -1.85
CA PHE A 156 5.20 -18.65 -1.26
C PHE A 156 3.88 -18.79 -2.02
N GLY A 157 3.63 -17.97 -3.06
CA GLY A 157 2.41 -18.05 -3.85
C GLY A 157 2.05 -16.75 -4.58
N LEU A 158 0.83 -16.71 -5.08
CA LEU A 158 0.25 -15.60 -5.82
C LEU A 158 -0.92 -15.00 -5.04
N PHE A 159 -1.01 -13.68 -4.96
CA PHE A 159 -2.25 -13.03 -4.58
C PHE A 159 -3.07 -12.71 -5.82
N VAL A 160 -4.36 -13.00 -5.75
CA VAL A 160 -5.31 -12.76 -6.84
C VAL A 160 -6.43 -11.86 -6.33
N GLU A 161 -6.62 -10.73 -6.99
CA GLU A 161 -7.71 -9.79 -6.73
C GLU A 161 -8.88 -10.10 -7.65
N LEU A 162 -10.06 -10.27 -7.07
CA LEU A 162 -11.32 -10.47 -7.78
C LEU A 162 -11.95 -9.12 -8.18
N PRO A 163 -12.93 -9.09 -9.12
CA PRO A 163 -13.61 -7.85 -9.50
C PRO A 163 -14.34 -7.12 -8.37
N ASN A 164 -14.73 -7.84 -7.32
CA ASN A 164 -15.34 -7.30 -6.10
C ASN A 164 -14.32 -6.85 -5.05
N MET A 165 -13.03 -6.72 -5.42
CA MET A 165 -11.90 -6.32 -4.58
C MET A 165 -11.51 -7.32 -3.48
N VAL A 166 -12.09 -8.51 -3.44
CA VAL A 166 -11.61 -9.58 -2.56
C VAL A 166 -10.26 -10.07 -3.07
N GLU A 167 -9.27 -10.09 -2.20
CA GLU A 167 -7.94 -10.65 -2.48
C GLU A 167 -7.79 -11.98 -1.75
N GLY A 168 -7.28 -13.01 -2.45
CA GLY A 168 -6.99 -14.31 -1.86
C GLY A 168 -5.63 -14.84 -2.30
N LEU A 169 -5.09 -15.75 -1.52
CA LEU A 169 -3.80 -16.40 -1.77
C LEU A 169 -4.00 -17.69 -2.58
N VAL A 170 -3.22 -17.85 -3.64
CA VAL A 170 -2.94 -19.16 -4.26
C VAL A 170 -1.60 -19.63 -3.69
N PRO A 171 -1.60 -20.55 -2.72
CA PRO A 171 -0.36 -21.07 -2.15
C PRO A 171 0.43 -21.85 -3.20
N ILE A 172 1.75 -21.67 -3.26
CA ILE A 172 2.60 -22.37 -4.24
C ILE A 172 2.51 -23.90 -4.11
N ARG A 173 2.23 -24.41 -2.90
CA ARG A 173 2.07 -25.84 -2.63
C ARG A 173 0.79 -26.46 -3.21
N GLU A 174 -0.21 -25.63 -3.53
CA GLU A 174 -1.50 -26.03 -4.14
C GLU A 174 -1.44 -25.94 -5.67
N MET A 175 -0.28 -25.59 -6.24
CA MET A 175 -0.10 -25.49 -7.70
C MET A 175 0.44 -26.81 -8.26
N ASP A 176 0.00 -27.18 -9.45
CA ASP A 176 0.27 -28.50 -10.09
C ASP A 176 1.74 -28.71 -10.55
N ASP A 177 2.63 -27.75 -10.36
CA ASP A 177 4.03 -27.81 -10.80
C ASP A 177 4.97 -27.25 -9.71
N TYR A 178 6.25 -27.53 -9.86
CA TYR A 178 7.28 -26.87 -9.08
C TYR A 178 7.56 -25.49 -9.68
N PHE A 179 7.26 -24.42 -8.94
CA PHE A 179 7.43 -23.05 -9.40
C PHE A 179 8.67 -22.41 -8.81
N VAL A 180 9.46 -21.79 -9.67
CA VAL A 180 10.65 -21.00 -9.31
C VAL A 180 10.27 -19.53 -9.28
N TYR A 181 10.55 -18.87 -8.16
CA TYR A 181 10.32 -17.44 -7.98
C TYR A 181 11.52 -16.63 -8.48
N ASP A 182 11.26 -15.66 -9.33
CA ASP A 182 12.21 -14.64 -9.78
C ASP A 182 11.86 -13.32 -9.11
N GLU A 183 12.70 -12.90 -8.17
CA GLU A 183 12.49 -11.67 -7.38
C GLU A 183 12.65 -10.40 -8.23
N GLU A 184 13.58 -10.39 -9.20
CA GLU A 184 13.84 -9.22 -10.04
C GLU A 184 12.67 -8.93 -10.99
N GLN A 185 12.07 -10.00 -11.51
CA GLN A 185 10.97 -9.90 -12.46
C GLN A 185 9.59 -10.06 -11.79
N MET A 186 9.56 -10.37 -10.49
CA MET A 186 8.34 -10.66 -9.72
C MET A 186 7.45 -11.67 -10.46
N THR A 187 8.02 -12.85 -10.78
CA THR A 187 7.32 -13.88 -11.52
C THR A 187 7.51 -15.26 -10.89
N LEU A 188 6.50 -16.13 -11.04
CA LEU A 188 6.59 -17.55 -10.77
C LEU A 188 6.58 -18.32 -12.10
N THR A 189 7.58 -19.15 -12.33
CA THR A 189 7.69 -19.95 -13.56
C THR A 189 7.71 -21.43 -13.21
N GLY A 190 6.78 -22.19 -13.77
CA GLY A 190 6.71 -23.64 -13.61
C GLY A 190 7.90 -24.34 -14.27
N GLU A 191 8.51 -25.29 -13.57
CA GLU A 191 9.70 -25.98 -14.06
C GLU A 191 9.38 -26.93 -15.23
N LYS A 192 8.26 -27.64 -15.13
CA LYS A 192 7.80 -28.59 -16.16
C LYS A 192 6.87 -27.92 -17.17
N SER A 193 5.84 -27.24 -16.69
CA SER A 193 4.80 -26.61 -17.54
C SER A 193 5.29 -25.43 -18.32
N LYS A 194 6.40 -24.80 -17.91
CA LYS A 194 6.92 -23.53 -18.44
C LYS A 194 5.91 -22.39 -18.37
N ILE A 195 4.80 -22.58 -17.64
CA ILE A 195 3.82 -21.53 -17.41
C ILE A 195 4.45 -20.49 -16.51
N ARG A 196 4.36 -19.23 -16.91
CA ARG A 196 4.87 -18.10 -16.18
C ARG A 196 3.73 -17.21 -15.71
N TYR A 197 3.66 -16.98 -14.41
CA TYR A 197 2.71 -16.04 -13.79
C TYR A 197 3.44 -14.74 -13.42
N LYS A 198 2.83 -13.62 -13.75
CA LYS A 198 3.33 -12.28 -13.43
C LYS A 198 2.22 -11.38 -12.96
N LEU A 199 2.60 -10.28 -12.36
CA LEU A 199 1.69 -9.22 -11.94
C LEU A 199 0.81 -8.76 -13.12
N GLY A 200 -0.50 -8.69 -12.90
CA GLY A 200 -1.49 -8.27 -13.90
C GLY A 200 -1.99 -9.36 -14.84
N ASP A 201 -1.48 -10.59 -14.75
CA ASP A 201 -2.03 -11.69 -15.52
C ASP A 201 -3.45 -12.01 -15.03
N LYS A 202 -4.34 -12.33 -15.97
CA LYS A 202 -5.69 -12.82 -15.67
C LYS A 202 -5.68 -14.32 -15.47
N VAL A 203 -6.40 -14.76 -14.46
CA VAL A 203 -6.53 -16.17 -14.11
C VAL A 203 -7.99 -16.50 -13.78
N LEU A 204 -8.39 -17.73 -14.06
CA LEU A 204 -9.59 -18.32 -13.49
C LEU A 204 -9.18 -19.07 -12.22
N ILE A 205 -9.81 -18.74 -11.11
CA ILE A 205 -9.55 -19.36 -9.80
C ILE A 205 -10.80 -20.03 -9.27
N LYS A 206 -10.60 -20.94 -8.34
CA LYS A 206 -11.65 -21.54 -7.52
C LYS A 206 -11.38 -21.20 -6.05
N VAL A 207 -12.41 -20.88 -5.31
CA VAL A 207 -12.32 -20.66 -3.86
C VAL A 207 -12.22 -22.00 -3.17
N ILE A 208 -11.10 -22.32 -2.54
CA ILE A 208 -10.91 -23.59 -1.85
C ILE A 208 -11.08 -23.49 -0.33
N ARG A 209 -10.81 -22.33 0.21
CA ARG A 209 -10.96 -22.07 1.64
C ARG A 209 -11.19 -20.58 1.91
N ALA A 210 -12.08 -20.30 2.84
CA ALA A 210 -12.22 -18.99 3.45
C ALA A 210 -12.52 -19.18 4.93
N SER A 211 -12.00 -18.32 5.80
CA SER A 211 -12.25 -18.37 7.24
C SER A 211 -12.20 -16.98 7.85
N LYS A 212 -13.33 -16.57 8.38
CA LYS A 212 -13.48 -15.33 9.17
C LYS A 212 -12.51 -15.28 10.35
N GLU A 213 -12.32 -16.41 11.03
CA GLU A 213 -11.51 -16.49 12.25
C GLU A 213 -10.02 -16.26 11.96
N THR A 214 -9.52 -16.86 10.87
CA THR A 214 -8.12 -16.70 10.43
C THR A 214 -7.94 -15.53 9.47
N ARG A 215 -9.04 -14.95 8.97
CA ARG A 215 -9.03 -13.85 7.99
C ARG A 215 -8.34 -14.21 6.67
N ASN A 216 -8.28 -15.49 6.35
CA ASN A 216 -7.61 -16.00 5.16
C ASN A 216 -8.63 -16.44 4.12
N ILE A 217 -8.29 -16.20 2.86
CA ILE A 217 -9.00 -16.70 1.69
C ILE A 217 -7.95 -17.37 0.80
N ASP A 218 -8.12 -18.67 0.54
CA ASP A 218 -7.23 -19.42 -0.33
C ASP A 218 -7.96 -19.80 -1.62
N PHE A 219 -7.24 -19.64 -2.71
CA PHE A 219 -7.68 -19.96 -4.06
C PHE A 219 -6.82 -21.07 -4.68
N GLU A 220 -7.40 -21.76 -5.63
CA GLU A 220 -6.71 -22.67 -6.55
C GLU A 220 -6.79 -22.09 -7.97
N ILE A 221 -5.71 -22.16 -8.75
CA ILE A 221 -5.72 -21.74 -10.15
C ILE A 221 -6.27 -22.87 -11.00
N ILE A 222 -7.39 -22.60 -11.70
CA ILE A 222 -7.94 -23.52 -12.70
C ILE A 222 -7.17 -23.37 -14.03
N LYS A 223 -6.96 -22.15 -14.48
CA LYS A 223 -6.21 -21.84 -15.71
C LYS A 223 -5.77 -20.38 -15.77
N LYS A 224 -4.72 -20.14 -16.52
CA LYS A 224 -4.34 -18.80 -16.97
C LYS A 224 -5.18 -18.39 -18.17
N LEU A 225 -5.68 -17.13 -18.20
CA LEU A 225 -6.55 -16.60 -19.27
C LEU A 225 -5.78 -15.81 -20.31
#